data_d525de0a5b90e8320c823be914acc4da
#
_entry.id   d525de0a5b90e8320c823be914acc4da
#
_cell.length_a   1.000
_cell.length_b   1.000
_cell.length_c   1.000
_cell.angle_alpha   90.00
_cell.angle_beta   90.00
_cell.angle_gamma   90.00
#
_symmetry.space_group_name_H-M   'P 1'
#
loop_
_entity.id
_entity.type
_entity.pdbx_description
1 polymer ?
#
loop_
_entity_poly.entity_id
_entity_poly.type
_entity_poly.pdbx_seq_one_letter_code
_entity_poly.pdbx_strand_id
1 'polypeptide(L)'
;GKPYIGVKEYSFINKVLKSKWIGTGPVVNEFENNFSKYKKSKFAISVNSCTAALHLSLISLGLKKGDEIITTPMTFCSTINSILIAGYKPIITDININTLNIDENLIEKKITKKTKAILIVHFAGLPCNIKKILQLTKKYNLKLIEDCAHAVESEFENIPTGNFGETGCFSFYSNKNITTGEGGMIITNNKKLTNRLIK
;
A
#
# COMPACT_ATOMS: atom_id res chain seq x y z
N GLY A 1 10.61 -16.81 7.43
CA GLY A 1 11.24 -17.86 6.60
C GLY A 1 12.39 -17.30 5.80
N LYS A 2 13.27 -18.15 5.27
CA LYS A 2 14.30 -17.72 4.31
C LYS A 2 13.66 -17.68 2.92
N PRO A 3 13.87 -16.62 2.11
CA PRO A 3 13.39 -16.60 0.73
C PRO A 3 14.11 -17.68 -0.11
N TYR A 4 13.42 -18.17 -1.13
CA TYR A 4 14.09 -19.00 -2.14
C TYR A 4 14.89 -18.07 -3.07
N ILE A 5 16.18 -18.35 -3.23
CA ILE A 5 17.09 -17.66 -4.16
C ILE A 5 17.77 -18.71 -5.01
N GLY A 6 17.52 -18.69 -6.31
CA GLY A 6 18.02 -19.66 -7.26
C GLY A 6 18.97 -19.05 -8.30
N VAL A 7 19.27 -19.82 -9.33
CA VAL A 7 20.21 -19.44 -10.39
C VAL A 7 19.77 -18.18 -11.14
N LYS A 8 18.45 -17.99 -11.30
CA LYS A 8 17.91 -16.82 -12.00
C LYS A 8 18.21 -15.53 -11.23
N GLU A 9 18.00 -15.51 -9.92
CA GLU A 9 18.24 -14.35 -9.07
C GLU A 9 19.72 -13.98 -9.07
N TYR A 10 20.63 -14.97 -8.93
CA TYR A 10 22.08 -14.75 -9.06
C TYR A 10 22.45 -14.16 -10.43
N SER A 11 21.86 -14.68 -11.50
CA SER A 11 22.12 -14.18 -12.86
C SER A 11 21.70 -12.72 -13.04
N PHE A 12 20.52 -12.35 -12.56
CA PHE A 12 20.02 -10.97 -12.61
C PHE A 12 20.87 -10.02 -11.77
N ILE A 13 21.23 -10.40 -10.55
CA ILE A 13 22.09 -9.58 -9.68
C ILE A 13 23.46 -9.37 -10.34
N ASN A 14 24.08 -10.43 -10.88
CA ASN A 14 25.35 -10.32 -11.57
C ASN A 14 25.26 -9.40 -12.80
N LYS A 15 24.16 -9.45 -13.56
CA LYS A 15 23.93 -8.53 -14.70
C LYS A 15 23.90 -7.07 -14.25
N VAL A 16 23.19 -6.77 -13.14
CA VAL A 16 23.12 -5.42 -12.58
C VAL A 16 24.50 -4.95 -12.12
N LEU A 17 25.24 -5.77 -11.37
CA LEU A 17 26.59 -5.42 -10.90
C LEU A 17 27.56 -5.18 -12.05
N LYS A 18 27.54 -6.03 -13.10
CA LYS A 18 28.36 -5.86 -14.31
C LYS A 18 28.02 -4.57 -15.07
N SER A 19 26.77 -4.13 -15.07
CA SER A 19 26.35 -2.86 -15.69
C SER A 19 26.89 -1.63 -14.97
N LYS A 20 27.35 -1.76 -13.73
CA LYS A 20 27.75 -0.67 -12.81
C LYS A 20 26.62 0.30 -12.47
N TRP A 21 25.39 0.02 -12.89
CA TRP A 21 24.21 0.84 -12.56
C TRP A 21 23.44 0.17 -11.42
N ILE A 22 23.80 0.50 -10.19
CA ILE A 22 23.27 -0.13 -8.96
C ILE A 22 22.18 0.70 -8.25
N GLY A 23 21.88 1.89 -8.73
CA GLY A 23 20.81 2.75 -8.21
C GLY A 23 19.54 2.68 -9.05
N THR A 24 18.64 3.68 -8.84
CA THR A 24 17.44 3.83 -9.67
C THR A 24 17.81 3.99 -11.13
N GLY A 25 17.26 3.17 -12.01
CA GLY A 25 17.63 3.15 -13.42
C GLY A 25 16.81 2.15 -14.24
N PRO A 26 17.34 1.65 -15.35
CA PRO A 26 16.59 0.83 -16.31
C PRO A 26 15.91 -0.40 -15.69
N VAL A 27 16.59 -1.11 -14.76
CA VAL A 27 16.04 -2.31 -14.12
C VAL A 27 14.89 -1.97 -13.16
N VAL A 28 15.00 -0.84 -12.46
CA VAL A 28 13.92 -0.34 -11.60
C VAL A 28 12.71 0.05 -12.46
N ASN A 29 12.92 0.77 -13.56
CA ASN A 29 11.85 1.14 -14.49
C ASN A 29 11.17 -0.10 -15.10
N GLU A 30 11.95 -1.13 -15.44
CA GLU A 30 11.39 -2.40 -15.92
C GLU A 30 10.52 -3.06 -14.84
N PHE A 31 10.99 -3.09 -13.59
CA PHE A 31 10.23 -3.63 -12.47
C PHE A 31 8.91 -2.87 -12.25
N GLU A 32 8.95 -1.55 -12.22
CA GLU A 32 7.76 -0.70 -12.09
C GLU A 32 6.74 -0.97 -13.21
N ASN A 33 7.21 -1.03 -14.46
CA ASN A 33 6.36 -1.32 -15.61
C ASN A 33 5.74 -2.72 -15.55
N ASN A 34 6.53 -3.74 -15.17
CA ASN A 34 6.03 -5.11 -15.03
C ASN A 34 5.04 -5.23 -13.88
N PHE A 35 5.32 -4.57 -12.73
CA PHE A 35 4.44 -4.59 -11.58
C PHE A 35 3.12 -3.86 -11.85
N SER A 36 3.16 -2.71 -12.53
CA SER A 36 1.93 -1.99 -12.92
C SER A 36 1.05 -2.82 -13.85
N LYS A 37 1.65 -3.51 -14.84
CA LYS A 37 0.91 -4.45 -15.71
C LYS A 37 0.31 -5.60 -14.93
N TYR A 38 1.10 -6.24 -14.05
CA TYR A 38 0.65 -7.34 -13.20
C TYR A 38 -0.53 -6.94 -12.31
N LYS A 39 -0.47 -5.76 -11.70
CA LYS A 39 -1.54 -5.23 -10.84
C LYS A 39 -2.66 -4.54 -11.61
N LYS A 40 -2.60 -4.49 -12.95
CA LYS A 40 -3.57 -3.78 -13.80
C LYS A 40 -3.75 -2.32 -13.38
N SER A 41 -2.68 -1.67 -12.91
CA SER A 41 -2.64 -0.25 -12.51
C SER A 41 -1.98 0.60 -13.59
N LYS A 42 -2.26 1.91 -13.59
CA LYS A 42 -1.64 2.83 -14.57
C LYS A 42 -0.20 3.17 -14.22
N PHE A 43 0.13 3.24 -12.95
CA PHE A 43 1.44 3.65 -12.47
C PHE A 43 1.88 2.77 -11.29
N ALA A 44 3.16 2.47 -11.25
CA ALA A 44 3.84 1.88 -10.11
C ALA A 44 5.12 2.67 -9.83
N ILE A 45 5.42 2.91 -8.58
CA ILE A 45 6.56 3.71 -8.12
C ILE A 45 7.26 2.91 -7.04
N SER A 46 8.51 2.54 -7.30
CA SER A 46 9.33 1.80 -6.35
C SER A 46 9.83 2.70 -5.22
N VAL A 47 9.88 2.16 -4.04
CA VAL A 47 10.37 2.81 -2.82
C VAL A 47 11.18 1.80 -1.99
N ASN A 48 11.93 2.28 -1.01
CA ASN A 48 12.81 1.44 -0.21
C ASN A 48 12.10 0.52 0.80
N SER A 49 10.81 0.74 1.08
CA SER A 49 10.02 -0.08 1.99
C SER A 49 8.52 0.19 1.87
N CYS A 50 7.66 -0.73 2.32
CA CYS A 50 6.22 -0.45 2.43
C CYS A 50 5.92 0.67 3.42
N THR A 51 6.74 0.85 4.46
CA THR A 51 6.62 1.99 5.38
C THR A 51 6.76 3.31 4.65
N ALA A 52 7.75 3.43 3.75
CA ALA A 52 7.91 4.60 2.89
C ALA A 52 6.72 4.74 1.93
N ALA A 53 6.23 3.63 1.36
CA ALA A 53 5.05 3.64 0.49
C ALA A 53 3.82 4.22 1.21
N LEU A 54 3.52 3.76 2.41
CA LEU A 54 2.41 4.25 3.23
C LEU A 54 2.57 5.73 3.58
N HIS A 55 3.74 6.14 4.03
CA HIS A 55 4.02 7.53 4.40
C HIS A 55 3.89 8.47 3.21
N LEU A 56 4.52 8.16 2.08
CA LEU A 56 4.44 8.96 0.86
C LEU A 56 3.00 9.02 0.31
N SER A 57 2.28 7.90 0.35
CA SER A 57 0.86 7.86 -0.04
C SER A 57 0.03 8.83 0.80
N LEU A 58 0.21 8.82 2.12
CA LEU A 58 -0.50 9.74 3.04
C LEU A 58 -0.16 11.21 2.73
N ILE A 59 1.12 11.56 2.59
CA ILE A 59 1.53 12.93 2.28
C ILE A 59 0.98 13.38 0.92
N SER A 60 0.96 12.49 -0.07
CA SER A 60 0.50 12.80 -1.43
C SER A 60 -0.98 13.22 -1.48
N LEU A 61 -1.78 12.83 -0.49
CA LEU A 61 -3.18 13.25 -0.38
C LEU A 61 -3.34 14.75 -0.14
N GLY A 62 -2.32 15.43 0.41
CA GLY A 62 -2.34 16.86 0.68
C GLY A 62 -3.36 17.26 1.76
N LEU A 63 -3.55 16.42 2.74
CA LEU A 63 -4.42 16.67 3.90
C LEU A 63 -3.77 17.65 4.88
N LYS A 64 -4.54 18.15 5.84
CA LYS A 64 -4.05 19.10 6.84
C LYS A 64 -3.55 18.37 8.09
N LYS A 65 -2.56 18.95 8.76
CA LYS A 65 -2.09 18.44 10.05
C LYS A 65 -3.26 18.31 11.04
N GLY A 66 -3.37 17.13 11.68
CA GLY A 66 -4.44 16.82 12.62
C GLY A 66 -5.72 16.27 11.97
N ASP A 67 -5.81 16.18 10.65
CA ASP A 67 -6.88 15.43 9.99
C ASP A 67 -6.85 13.96 10.46
N GLU A 68 -8.02 13.35 10.52
CA GLU A 68 -8.18 12.00 11.06
C GLU A 68 -8.18 10.96 9.95
N ILE A 69 -7.43 9.88 10.19
CA ILE A 69 -7.34 8.70 9.31
C ILE A 69 -7.83 7.48 10.09
N ILE A 70 -8.92 6.87 9.62
CA ILE A 70 -9.42 5.64 10.24
C ILE A 70 -8.56 4.46 9.79
N THR A 71 -8.16 3.61 10.73
CA THR A 71 -7.39 2.39 10.46
C THR A 71 -7.67 1.31 11.50
N THR A 72 -6.98 0.18 11.41
CA THR A 72 -7.15 -1.01 12.25
C THR A 72 -6.00 -1.17 13.25
N PRO A 73 -6.23 -1.78 14.44
CA PRO A 73 -5.17 -2.15 15.36
C PRO A 73 -4.42 -3.43 14.92
N MET A 74 -5.05 -4.29 14.11
CA MET A 74 -4.46 -5.54 13.61
C MET A 74 -3.63 -5.27 12.38
N THR A 75 -2.42 -4.79 12.60
CA THR A 75 -1.48 -4.39 11.54
C THR A 75 -0.05 -4.37 12.05
N PHE A 76 0.91 -4.30 11.13
CA PHE A 76 2.28 -3.94 11.49
C PHE A 76 2.33 -2.46 11.91
N CYS A 77 3.17 -2.13 12.88
CA CYS A 77 3.24 -0.79 13.48
C CYS A 77 3.46 0.35 12.45
N SER A 78 4.07 0.06 11.29
CA SER A 78 4.31 1.06 10.25
C SER A 78 3.03 1.70 9.71
N THR A 79 1.92 0.99 9.67
CA THR A 79 0.63 1.52 9.22
C THR A 79 0.20 2.71 10.09
N ILE A 80 0.23 2.54 11.41
CA ILE A 80 -0.14 3.59 12.37
C ILE A 80 0.95 4.67 12.45
N ASN A 81 2.23 4.26 12.49
CA ASN A 81 3.35 5.19 12.56
C ASN A 81 3.41 6.11 11.33
N SER A 82 3.11 5.62 10.14
CA SER A 82 3.07 6.44 8.92
C SER A 82 2.03 7.54 9.01
N ILE A 83 0.87 7.28 9.63
CA ILE A 83 -0.17 8.29 9.87
C ILE A 83 0.35 9.37 10.83
N LEU A 84 0.99 8.96 11.93
CA LEU A 84 1.54 9.87 12.93
C LEU A 84 2.67 10.74 12.36
N ILE A 85 3.61 10.14 11.63
CA ILE A 85 4.75 10.82 11.02
C ILE A 85 4.28 11.82 9.94
N ALA A 86 3.22 11.48 9.20
CA ALA A 86 2.60 12.40 8.24
C ALA A 86 1.88 13.58 8.92
N GLY A 87 1.80 13.60 10.26
CA GLY A 87 1.17 14.66 11.04
C GLY A 87 -0.35 14.51 11.17
N TYR A 88 -0.90 13.35 10.85
CA TYR A 88 -2.32 13.03 10.95
C TYR A 88 -2.63 12.27 12.24
N LYS A 89 -3.91 12.17 12.58
CA LYS A 89 -4.39 11.48 13.78
C LYS A 89 -4.97 10.13 13.40
N PRO A 90 -4.39 9.00 13.84
CA PRO A 90 -4.99 7.69 13.63
C PRO A 90 -6.24 7.52 14.50
N ILE A 91 -7.33 7.06 13.92
CA ILE A 91 -8.57 6.68 14.60
C ILE A 91 -8.71 5.18 14.45
N ILE A 92 -8.55 4.48 15.54
CA ILE A 92 -8.55 3.02 15.55
C ILE A 92 -9.99 2.50 15.56
N THR A 93 -10.27 1.59 14.63
CA THR A 93 -11.52 0.85 14.52
C THR A 93 -11.21 -0.63 14.71
N ASP A 94 -12.00 -1.31 15.50
CA ASP A 94 -11.79 -2.73 15.82
C ASP A 94 -11.92 -3.64 14.60
N ILE A 95 -11.53 -4.88 14.76
CA ILE A 95 -11.49 -5.91 13.71
C ILE A 95 -12.74 -6.79 13.75
N ASN A 96 -13.05 -7.37 12.60
CA ASN A 96 -13.94 -8.52 12.53
C ASN A 96 -13.15 -9.77 12.93
N ILE A 97 -13.57 -10.44 14.01
CA ILE A 97 -12.85 -11.58 14.60
C ILE A 97 -12.69 -12.76 13.63
N ASN A 98 -13.58 -12.91 12.65
CA ASN A 98 -13.53 -14.01 11.70
C ASN A 98 -12.54 -13.78 10.56
N THR A 99 -12.27 -12.50 10.20
CA THR A 99 -11.42 -12.14 9.08
C THR A 99 -10.12 -11.47 9.51
N LEU A 100 -10.05 -10.97 10.73
CA LEU A 100 -8.98 -10.13 11.31
C LEU A 100 -8.76 -8.82 10.53
N ASN A 101 -9.56 -8.54 9.52
CA ASN A 101 -9.60 -7.26 8.83
C ASN A 101 -10.40 -6.23 9.66
N ILE A 102 -10.23 -4.95 9.33
CA ILE A 102 -11.04 -3.87 9.92
C ILE A 102 -12.54 -4.23 9.82
N ASP A 103 -13.28 -4.07 10.91
CA ASP A 103 -14.74 -4.26 10.88
C ASP A 103 -15.39 -3.04 10.22
N GLU A 104 -15.80 -3.23 8.99
CA GLU A 104 -16.44 -2.19 8.19
C GLU A 104 -17.77 -1.68 8.76
N ASN A 105 -18.40 -2.46 9.66
CA ASN A 105 -19.64 -2.04 10.34
C ASN A 105 -19.38 -1.00 11.44
N LEU A 106 -18.16 -0.93 11.93
CA LEU A 106 -17.76 -0.01 12.99
C LEU A 106 -17.14 1.29 12.46
N ILE A 107 -16.73 1.33 11.19
CA ILE A 107 -16.08 2.49 10.58
C ILE A 107 -16.97 3.73 10.67
N GLU A 108 -18.24 3.61 10.28
CA GLU A 108 -19.15 4.75 10.19
C GLU A 108 -19.29 5.50 11.51
N LYS A 109 -19.34 4.78 12.64
CA LYS A 109 -19.44 5.35 13.99
C LYS A 109 -18.21 6.17 14.40
N LYS A 110 -17.08 5.99 13.72
CA LYS A 110 -15.82 6.70 13.98
C LYS A 110 -15.61 7.92 13.10
N ILE A 111 -16.47 8.12 12.08
CA ILE A 111 -16.36 9.25 11.15
C ILE A 111 -16.76 10.55 11.85
N THR A 112 -15.89 11.55 11.75
CA THR A 112 -16.09 12.92 12.21
C THR A 112 -15.90 13.91 11.06
N LYS A 113 -16.13 15.19 11.29
CA LYS A 113 -15.84 16.26 10.31
C LYS A 113 -14.33 16.36 9.97
N LYS A 114 -13.45 15.85 10.85
CA LYS A 114 -12.00 15.81 10.66
C LYS A 114 -11.53 14.56 9.92
N THR A 115 -12.36 13.53 9.80
CA THR A 115 -12.01 12.33 9.06
C THR A 115 -11.88 12.64 7.57
N LYS A 116 -10.73 12.29 6.97
CA LYS A 116 -10.41 12.57 5.57
C LYS A 116 -10.04 11.33 4.77
N ALA A 117 -9.59 10.26 5.44
CA ALA A 117 -9.24 9.03 4.77
C ALA A 117 -9.50 7.79 5.64
N ILE A 118 -9.55 6.65 4.97
CA ILE A 118 -9.49 5.32 5.57
C ILE A 118 -8.21 4.67 5.03
N LEU A 119 -7.40 4.09 5.92
CA LEU A 119 -6.26 3.27 5.57
C LEU A 119 -6.58 1.84 6.03
N ILE A 120 -6.88 0.97 5.07
CA ILE A 120 -7.18 -0.43 5.32
C ILE A 120 -5.95 -1.31 5.17
N VAL A 121 -5.95 -2.46 5.83
CA VAL A 121 -4.92 -3.49 5.71
C VAL A 121 -5.58 -4.77 5.24
N HIS A 122 -5.10 -5.36 4.17
CA HIS A 122 -5.52 -6.68 3.71
C HIS A 122 -4.76 -7.75 4.50
N PHE A 123 -5.25 -8.03 5.71
CA PHE A 123 -4.53 -8.86 6.68
C PHE A 123 -4.30 -10.27 6.13
N ALA A 124 -3.04 -10.74 6.25
CA ALA A 124 -2.60 -12.05 5.75
C ALA A 124 -2.98 -12.35 4.28
N GLY A 125 -3.21 -11.31 3.46
CA GLY A 125 -3.60 -11.44 2.07
C GLY A 125 -5.11 -11.58 1.85
N LEU A 126 -5.92 -11.61 2.91
CA LEU A 126 -7.38 -11.62 2.78
C LEU A 126 -7.89 -10.20 2.49
N PRO A 127 -8.54 -9.95 1.34
CA PRO A 127 -9.09 -8.64 1.06
C PRO A 127 -10.15 -8.21 2.08
N CYS A 128 -10.13 -6.93 2.47
CA CYS A 128 -11.23 -6.34 3.24
C CYS A 128 -12.54 -6.39 2.45
N ASN A 129 -13.66 -6.16 3.12
CA ASN A 129 -14.95 -5.96 2.45
C ASN A 129 -14.94 -4.62 1.68
N ILE A 130 -14.30 -4.63 0.53
CA ILE A 130 -14.07 -3.45 -0.31
C ILE A 130 -15.37 -2.77 -0.69
N LYS A 131 -16.40 -3.54 -1.03
CA LYS A 131 -17.70 -3.01 -1.46
C LYS A 131 -18.29 -2.06 -0.42
N LYS A 132 -18.30 -2.47 0.84
CA LYS A 132 -18.84 -1.66 1.93
C LYS A 132 -17.95 -0.46 2.25
N ILE A 133 -16.64 -0.64 2.21
CA ILE A 133 -15.68 0.45 2.44
C ILE A 133 -15.82 1.53 1.35
N LEU A 134 -15.96 1.15 0.08
CA LEU A 134 -16.17 2.10 -1.03
C LEU A 134 -17.52 2.83 -0.91
N GLN A 135 -18.56 2.20 -0.40
CA GLN A 135 -19.82 2.89 -0.09
C GLN A 135 -19.62 4.00 0.95
N LEU A 136 -18.85 3.72 2.01
CA LEU A 136 -18.52 4.70 3.05
C LEU A 136 -17.64 5.83 2.52
N THR A 137 -16.59 5.51 1.75
CA THR A 137 -15.72 6.55 1.15
C THR A 137 -16.52 7.48 0.24
N LYS A 138 -17.42 6.94 -0.57
CA LYS A 138 -18.30 7.75 -1.43
C LYS A 138 -19.28 8.59 -0.62
N LYS A 139 -19.95 7.99 0.38
CA LYS A 139 -20.95 8.68 1.23
C LYS A 139 -20.36 9.87 1.98
N TYR A 140 -19.13 9.72 2.50
CA TYR A 140 -18.47 10.71 3.35
C TYR A 140 -17.36 11.48 2.65
N ASN A 141 -17.18 11.29 1.33
CA ASN A 141 -16.11 11.91 0.53
C ASN A 141 -14.72 11.69 1.15
N LEU A 142 -14.42 10.44 1.55
CA LEU A 142 -13.16 10.04 2.15
C LEU A 142 -12.21 9.46 1.10
N LYS A 143 -10.91 9.62 1.31
CA LYS A 143 -9.88 8.96 0.53
C LYS A 143 -9.66 7.54 1.07
N LEU A 144 -9.22 6.63 0.20
CA LEU A 144 -8.87 5.27 0.60
C LEU A 144 -7.41 5.00 0.25
N ILE A 145 -6.66 4.45 1.21
CA ILE A 145 -5.32 3.90 1.02
C ILE A 145 -5.38 2.42 1.39
N GLU A 146 -4.72 1.59 0.60
CA GLU A 146 -4.67 0.16 0.81
C GLU A 146 -3.26 -0.26 1.22
N ASP A 147 -3.11 -0.80 2.43
CA ASP A 147 -1.91 -1.53 2.85
C ASP A 147 -2.01 -2.96 2.34
N CYS A 148 -1.29 -3.23 1.27
CA CYS A 148 -1.22 -4.51 0.56
C CYS A 148 0.07 -5.28 0.89
N ALA A 149 0.73 -5.02 2.03
CA ALA A 149 2.01 -5.64 2.38
C ALA A 149 1.97 -7.18 2.42
N HIS A 150 0.80 -7.80 2.52
CA HIS A 150 0.58 -9.24 2.47
C HIS A 150 -0.27 -9.68 1.26
N ALA A 151 -0.64 -8.78 0.37
CA ALA A 151 -1.73 -8.99 -0.58
C ALA A 151 -1.32 -8.75 -2.04
N VAL A 152 -0.06 -9.09 -2.40
CA VAL A 152 0.46 -8.88 -3.76
C VAL A 152 -0.33 -9.66 -4.81
N GLU A 153 -0.81 -10.86 -4.48
CA GLU A 153 -1.54 -11.74 -5.40
C GLU A 153 -3.07 -11.70 -5.19
N SER A 154 -3.51 -10.97 -4.15
CA SER A 154 -4.92 -10.98 -3.74
C SER A 154 -5.78 -10.14 -4.68
N GLU A 155 -7.02 -10.61 -4.86
CA GLU A 155 -8.05 -9.94 -5.66
C GLU A 155 -9.38 -9.94 -4.92
N PHE A 156 -10.19 -8.92 -5.14
CA PHE A 156 -11.58 -8.85 -4.72
C PHE A 156 -12.46 -8.63 -5.96
N GLU A 157 -13.39 -9.55 -6.24
CA GLU A 157 -14.25 -9.55 -7.43
C GLU A 157 -13.43 -9.36 -8.74
N ASN A 158 -12.33 -10.11 -8.91
CA ASN A 158 -11.41 -10.11 -10.06
C ASN A 158 -10.64 -8.78 -10.26
N ILE A 159 -10.66 -7.88 -9.29
CA ILE A 159 -9.86 -6.65 -9.28
C ILE A 159 -8.71 -6.84 -8.29
N PRO A 160 -7.43 -6.72 -8.73
CA PRO A 160 -6.29 -6.85 -7.83
C PRO A 160 -6.31 -5.80 -6.72
N THR A 161 -6.00 -6.22 -5.48
CA THR A 161 -5.85 -5.32 -4.34
C THR A 161 -4.87 -4.20 -4.66
N GLY A 162 -5.07 -3.03 -4.06
CA GLY A 162 -4.32 -1.82 -4.33
C GLY A 162 -4.91 -0.92 -5.42
N ASN A 163 -5.97 -1.37 -6.11
CA ASN A 163 -6.66 -0.60 -7.16
C ASN A 163 -7.99 0.02 -6.74
N PHE A 164 -8.39 -0.16 -5.51
CA PHE A 164 -9.68 0.34 -5.02
C PHE A 164 -9.61 1.73 -4.46
N GLY A 165 -8.43 2.12 -3.95
CA GLY A 165 -8.19 3.43 -3.34
C GLY A 165 -7.40 4.39 -4.23
N GLU A 166 -6.95 5.48 -3.60
CA GLU A 166 -6.04 6.46 -4.23
C GLU A 166 -4.67 5.84 -4.50
N THR A 167 -4.19 4.98 -3.57
CA THR A 167 -2.93 4.24 -3.67
C THR A 167 -3.04 2.87 -3.03
N GLY A 168 -2.29 1.90 -3.56
CA GLY A 168 -2.00 0.62 -2.95
C GLY A 168 -0.50 0.52 -2.62
N CYS A 169 -0.17 0.09 -1.40
CA CYS A 169 1.19 0.03 -0.87
C CYS A 169 1.62 -1.42 -0.66
N PHE A 170 2.72 -1.83 -1.28
CA PHE A 170 3.22 -3.21 -1.26
C PHE A 170 4.59 -3.30 -0.59
N SER A 171 4.88 -4.48 -0.02
CA SER A 171 6.13 -4.79 0.64
C SER A 171 6.88 -5.89 -0.10
N PHE A 172 8.19 -5.69 -0.28
CA PHE A 172 9.12 -6.69 -0.79
C PHE A 172 10.20 -7.03 0.23
N TYR A 173 9.85 -6.91 1.52
CA TYR A 173 10.71 -7.34 2.61
C TYR A 173 11.00 -8.84 2.52
N SER A 174 12.09 -9.30 3.12
CA SER A 174 12.63 -10.65 2.97
C SER A 174 11.68 -11.80 3.33
N ASN A 175 10.62 -11.55 4.09
CA ASN A 175 9.63 -12.56 4.50
C ASN A 175 8.34 -12.53 3.67
N LYS A 176 8.25 -11.69 2.65
CA LYS A 176 7.05 -11.55 1.80
C LYS A 176 7.03 -12.60 0.67
N ASN A 177 5.87 -12.75 0.02
CA ASN A 177 5.66 -13.72 -1.07
C ASN A 177 6.64 -13.51 -2.23
N ILE A 178 6.94 -12.23 -2.54
CA ILE A 178 8.05 -11.83 -3.42
C ILE A 178 8.92 -10.84 -2.66
N THR A 179 10.24 -10.90 -2.90
CA THR A 179 11.18 -10.08 -2.15
C THR A 179 12.28 -9.48 -3.01
N THR A 180 12.73 -8.30 -2.62
CA THR A 180 13.95 -7.64 -3.10
C THR A 180 14.98 -7.47 -1.99
N GLY A 181 14.81 -8.21 -0.87
CA GLY A 181 15.56 -8.04 0.38
C GLY A 181 14.91 -6.93 1.23
N GLU A 182 15.06 -5.71 0.84
CA GLU A 182 14.30 -4.54 1.25
C GLU A 182 13.63 -3.92 0.01
N GLY A 183 12.44 -3.36 0.17
CA GLY A 183 11.75 -2.69 -0.92
C GLY A 183 10.26 -2.54 -0.68
N GLY A 184 9.65 -1.67 -1.47
CA GLY A 184 8.22 -1.44 -1.51
C GLY A 184 7.80 -0.89 -2.87
N MET A 185 6.49 -0.82 -3.07
CA MET A 185 5.89 -0.25 -4.28
C MET A 185 4.62 0.51 -3.92
N ILE A 186 4.41 1.63 -4.57
CA ILE A 186 3.12 2.32 -4.59
C ILE A 186 2.51 2.11 -5.97
N ILE A 187 1.26 1.65 -6.03
CA ILE A 187 0.50 1.72 -7.27
C ILE A 187 -0.60 2.76 -7.17
N THR A 188 -0.93 3.38 -8.30
CA THR A 188 -2.04 4.34 -8.38
C THR A 188 -2.56 4.45 -9.81
N ASN A 189 -3.83 4.79 -9.94
CA ASN A 189 -4.45 5.12 -11.22
C ASN A 189 -4.55 6.64 -11.46
N ASN A 190 -4.07 7.45 -10.49
CA ASN A 190 -4.19 8.89 -10.47
C ASN A 190 -2.88 9.59 -10.88
N LYS A 191 -2.84 10.14 -12.11
CA LYS A 191 -1.69 10.87 -12.65
C LYS A 191 -1.24 12.04 -11.76
N LYS A 192 -2.18 12.72 -11.11
CA LYS A 192 -1.85 13.86 -10.24
C LYS A 192 -1.11 13.41 -8.97
N LEU A 193 -1.50 12.26 -8.40
CA LEU A 193 -0.76 11.66 -7.27
C LEU A 193 0.63 11.19 -7.72
N THR A 194 0.73 10.53 -8.87
CA THR A 194 2.02 10.11 -9.43
C THR A 194 3.00 11.28 -9.49
N ASN A 195 2.57 12.43 -10.00
CA ASN A 195 3.42 13.63 -10.10
C ASN A 195 3.87 14.18 -8.73
N ARG A 196 3.11 13.93 -7.66
CA ARG A 196 3.50 14.30 -6.29
C ARG A 196 4.46 13.31 -5.65
N LEU A 197 4.32 12.03 -6.00
CA LEU A 197 5.12 10.93 -5.45
C LEU A 197 6.54 10.87 -6.03
N ILE A 198 6.74 11.39 -7.26
CA ILE A 198 8.04 11.40 -7.96
C ILE A 198 8.87 12.65 -7.61
N LYS A 199 8.26 13.69 -7.05
CA LYS A 199 8.96 14.92 -6.61
C LYS A 199 9.61 14.76 -5.26
#